data_dc9935eadec48deae5a9c80cda970c9a
#
_entry.id   dc9935eadec48deae5a9c80cda970c9a
#
_cell.length_a   1.000
_cell.length_b   1.000
_cell.length_c   1.000
_cell.angle_alpha   90.00
_cell.angle_beta   90.00
_cell.angle_gamma   90.00
#
_symmetry.space_group_name_H-M   'P 1'
#
loop_
_entity.id
_entity.type
_entity.pdbx_description
1 polymer ?
#
loop_
_entity_poly.entity_id
_entity_poly.type
_entity_poly.pdbx_seq_one_letter_code
_entity_poly.pdbx_strand_id
1 'polypeptide(L)'
;MTTSEAFCLFFDNVASKNFGYHQAHGLWRVHENSKQAKLTDLDVKCADADLVGFNENLTRSMPDLTYKRSTKFEDKDCDGVAFVCSATNEGLLFVELKSKYGTSQVSDAIKQMCFSFLKMHAMLSLCSEYALNKTEITFCVATKCAANESEDAKVVEFIGQTTLLEEQKAYGKFLQNLFSKGYDNVSFNNLFKYLYINLPLHDAIKNKKIKVHLVTSSTPNDTKAVFNY
;
A
#
# COMPACT_ATOMS: atom_id res chain seq x y z
N MET A 1 15.51 1.27 21.19
CA MET A 1 14.63 0.24 20.57
C MET A 1 13.85 0.94 19.46
N THR A 2 13.79 0.38 18.27
CA THR A 2 12.99 0.88 17.14
C THR A 2 11.54 0.41 17.26
N THR A 3 10.61 0.99 16.51
CA THR A 3 9.21 0.52 16.49
C THR A 3 9.13 -0.92 15.98
N SER A 4 9.94 -1.28 15.00
CA SER A 4 10.00 -2.66 14.47
C SER A 4 10.49 -3.67 15.52
N GLU A 5 11.55 -3.33 16.28
CA GLU A 5 12.04 -4.17 17.39
C GLU A 5 10.98 -4.33 18.49
N ALA A 6 10.34 -3.22 18.89
CA ALA A 6 9.27 -3.25 19.89
C ALA A 6 8.08 -4.08 19.41
N PHE A 7 7.69 -3.94 18.14
CA PHE A 7 6.63 -4.73 17.53
C PHE A 7 6.94 -6.22 17.54
N CYS A 8 8.12 -6.61 17.09
CA CYS A 8 8.54 -8.02 17.09
C CYS A 8 8.66 -8.61 18.50
N LEU A 9 9.07 -7.80 19.47
CA LEU A 9 9.15 -8.21 20.89
C LEU A 9 7.77 -8.36 21.52
N PHE A 10 6.84 -7.43 21.24
CA PHE A 10 5.48 -7.44 21.81
C PHE A 10 4.63 -8.59 21.24
N PHE A 11 4.82 -8.91 19.98
CA PHE A 11 4.11 -9.97 19.27
C PHE A 11 5.05 -11.13 18.96
N ASP A 12 5.36 -11.97 19.94
CA ASP A 12 6.30 -13.10 19.85
C ASP A 12 6.10 -14.00 18.63
N ASN A 13 4.85 -14.15 18.18
CA ASN A 13 4.49 -14.98 17.04
C ASN A 13 4.69 -14.29 15.68
N VAL A 14 5.01 -13.00 15.65
CA VAL A 14 5.17 -12.23 14.39
C VAL A 14 6.34 -12.74 13.58
N ALA A 15 7.41 -13.20 14.25
CA ALA A 15 8.55 -13.85 13.61
C ALA A 15 8.24 -15.29 13.15
N SER A 16 7.01 -15.78 13.32
CA SER A 16 6.62 -17.12 12.88
C SER A 16 6.59 -17.21 11.34
N LYS A 17 6.77 -18.43 10.83
CA LYS A 17 6.74 -18.70 9.38
C LYS A 17 5.41 -18.34 8.71
N ASN A 18 4.32 -18.26 9.47
CA ASN A 18 2.99 -17.97 8.93
C ASN A 18 2.82 -16.52 8.45
N PHE A 19 3.58 -15.58 9.01
CA PHE A 19 3.53 -14.16 8.62
C PHE A 19 4.58 -13.78 7.58
N GLY A 20 5.38 -14.74 7.09
CA GLY A 20 6.43 -14.48 6.09
C GLY A 20 7.47 -13.49 6.58
N TYR A 21 7.77 -13.49 7.88
CA TYR A 21 8.80 -12.62 8.46
C TYR A 21 10.11 -12.72 7.69
N HIS A 22 10.59 -11.59 7.26
CA HIS A 22 11.86 -11.46 6.55
C HIS A 22 12.57 -10.18 6.99
N GLN A 23 13.80 -10.32 7.44
CA GLN A 23 14.67 -9.18 7.72
C GLN A 23 15.83 -9.19 6.75
N ALA A 24 16.01 -8.10 6.02
CA ALA A 24 17.08 -7.96 5.05
C ALA A 24 17.55 -6.52 4.93
N HIS A 25 18.81 -6.35 4.60
CA HIS A 25 19.36 -5.07 4.16
C HIS A 25 19.20 -4.92 2.65
N GLY A 26 18.62 -3.81 2.22
CA GLY A 26 18.59 -3.40 0.81
C GLY A 26 17.58 -4.08 -0.10
N LEU A 27 17.03 -5.26 0.23
CA LEU A 27 16.09 -5.97 -0.67
C LEU A 27 15.04 -6.75 0.11
N TRP A 28 13.77 -6.49 -0.19
CA TRP A 28 12.63 -7.29 0.26
C TRP A 28 11.78 -7.70 -0.94
N ARG A 29 11.38 -8.98 -1.01
CA ARG A 29 10.49 -9.48 -2.06
C ARG A 29 9.11 -9.75 -1.51
N VAL A 30 8.10 -9.14 -2.12
CA VAL A 30 6.70 -9.44 -1.91
C VAL A 30 6.24 -10.43 -2.99
N HIS A 31 5.53 -11.49 -2.58
CA HIS A 31 5.02 -12.51 -3.48
C HIS A 31 3.50 -12.63 -3.35
N GLU A 32 2.80 -12.58 -4.48
CA GLU A 32 1.37 -12.83 -4.58
C GLU A 32 1.12 -14.33 -4.77
N ASN A 33 0.40 -14.94 -3.83
CA ASN A 33 0.17 -16.39 -3.79
C ASN A 33 -0.99 -16.87 -4.66
N SER A 34 -1.77 -15.97 -5.28
CA SER A 34 -2.90 -16.34 -6.12
C SER A 34 -2.45 -17.06 -7.38
N LYS A 35 -3.02 -18.25 -7.65
CA LYS A 35 -2.75 -19.01 -8.88
C LYS A 35 -3.15 -18.25 -10.17
N GLN A 36 -3.97 -17.22 -10.06
CA GLN A 36 -4.43 -16.40 -11.19
C GLN A 36 -3.62 -15.12 -11.36
N ALA A 37 -2.67 -14.85 -10.45
CA ALA A 37 -1.83 -13.66 -10.51
C ALA A 37 -0.95 -13.70 -11.77
N LYS A 38 -0.96 -12.59 -12.51
CA LYS A 38 -0.08 -12.37 -13.68
C LYS A 38 1.15 -11.55 -13.31
N LEU A 39 1.05 -10.70 -12.31
CA LEU A 39 2.19 -10.08 -11.61
C LEU A 39 2.31 -10.81 -10.28
N THR A 40 3.39 -11.55 -10.10
CA THR A 40 3.56 -12.44 -8.94
C THR A 40 4.57 -11.90 -7.94
N ASP A 41 5.48 -11.04 -8.36
CA ASP A 41 6.56 -10.59 -7.49
C ASP A 41 6.80 -9.07 -7.62
N LEU A 42 7.09 -8.44 -6.47
CA LEU A 42 7.68 -7.12 -6.40
C LEU A 42 8.97 -7.17 -5.60
N ASP A 43 10.07 -6.77 -6.22
CA ASP A 43 11.34 -6.53 -5.53
C ASP A 43 11.36 -5.07 -5.04
N VAL A 44 11.31 -4.87 -3.73
CA VAL A 44 11.51 -3.58 -3.08
C VAL A 44 12.99 -3.43 -2.78
N LYS A 45 13.62 -2.43 -3.38
CA LYS A 45 15.04 -2.10 -3.19
C LYS A 45 15.16 -0.82 -2.37
N CYS A 46 15.93 -0.88 -1.31
CA CYS A 46 16.25 0.26 -0.44
C CYS A 46 17.73 0.20 -0.04
N ALA A 47 18.58 0.98 -0.71
CA ALA A 47 20.03 0.86 -0.58
C ALA A 47 20.53 1.14 0.84
N ASP A 48 19.88 2.06 1.57
CA ASP A 48 20.36 2.62 2.83
C ASP A 48 19.46 2.30 4.03
N ALA A 49 18.62 1.24 3.93
CA ALA A 49 17.73 0.86 5.01
C ALA A 49 17.61 -0.66 5.18
N ASP A 50 17.33 -1.06 6.41
CA ASP A 50 16.91 -2.41 6.74
C ASP A 50 15.39 -2.52 6.56
N LEU A 51 14.96 -3.63 6.02
CA LEU A 51 13.57 -3.97 5.78
C LEU A 51 13.16 -5.14 6.67
N VAL A 52 12.11 -4.93 7.49
CA VAL A 52 11.49 -5.99 8.27
C VAL A 52 10.09 -6.21 7.69
N GLY A 53 9.99 -7.18 6.80
CA GLY A 53 8.83 -7.44 5.96
C GLY A 53 7.96 -8.61 6.43
N PHE A 54 6.69 -8.52 6.13
CA PHE A 54 5.65 -9.52 6.42
C PHE A 54 4.73 -9.68 5.21
N ASN A 55 4.17 -10.87 5.03
CA ASN A 55 3.15 -11.13 4.03
C ASN A 55 1.74 -10.72 4.50
N GLU A 56 0.74 -10.90 3.64
CA GLU A 56 -0.67 -10.60 3.88
C GLU A 56 -1.25 -11.22 5.17
N ASN A 57 -0.71 -12.35 5.62
CA ASN A 57 -1.25 -13.04 6.80
C ASN A 57 -1.12 -12.22 8.08
N LEU A 58 -0.18 -11.28 8.14
CA LEU A 58 -0.04 -10.41 9.31
C LEU A 58 -1.32 -9.59 9.52
N THR A 59 -1.74 -8.83 8.54
CA THR A 59 -2.96 -7.99 8.64
C THR A 59 -4.23 -8.81 8.57
N ARG A 60 -4.24 -9.91 7.83
CA ARG A 60 -5.37 -10.85 7.75
C ARG A 60 -5.68 -11.54 9.08
N SER A 61 -4.67 -11.76 9.92
CA SER A 61 -4.86 -12.35 11.26
C SER A 61 -5.50 -11.40 12.28
N MET A 62 -5.57 -10.11 11.94
CA MET A 62 -6.20 -9.13 12.82
C MET A 62 -7.71 -9.12 12.63
N PRO A 63 -8.49 -8.87 13.72
CA PRO A 63 -9.94 -8.76 13.60
C PRO A 63 -10.32 -7.58 12.71
N ASP A 64 -11.40 -7.75 11.95
CA ASP A 64 -11.98 -6.71 11.11
C ASP A 64 -12.54 -5.59 11.95
N LEU A 65 -11.75 -4.56 12.19
CA LEU A 65 -12.12 -3.43 13.05
C LEU A 65 -13.23 -2.56 12.45
N THR A 66 -13.45 -2.66 11.14
CA THR A 66 -14.35 -1.77 10.40
C THR A 66 -15.57 -2.48 9.82
N TYR A 67 -15.76 -3.78 10.11
CA TYR A 67 -16.79 -4.58 9.50
C TYR A 67 -18.18 -4.31 10.07
N LYS A 68 -19.07 -3.77 9.22
CA LYS A 68 -20.52 -3.93 9.37
C LYS A 68 -20.96 -4.89 8.27
N ARG A 69 -21.59 -6.00 8.61
CA ARG A 69 -22.12 -7.01 7.67
C ARG A 69 -22.99 -6.45 6.53
N SER A 70 -23.49 -5.23 6.68
CA SER A 70 -24.33 -4.53 5.70
C SER A 70 -23.56 -3.64 4.71
N THR A 71 -22.27 -3.42 4.91
CA THR A 71 -21.46 -2.61 4.00
C THR A 71 -20.63 -3.57 3.14
N LYS A 72 -20.67 -3.39 1.81
CA LYS A 72 -19.84 -4.13 0.83
C LYS A 72 -18.34 -3.78 0.94
N PHE A 73 -17.83 -3.53 2.13
CA PHE A 73 -16.43 -3.42 2.39
C PHE A 73 -15.88 -4.84 2.47
N GLU A 74 -15.50 -5.39 1.33
CA GLU A 74 -14.67 -6.57 1.30
C GLU A 74 -13.34 -6.19 1.96
N ASP A 75 -13.14 -6.73 3.13
CA ASP A 75 -11.94 -6.55 3.93
C ASP A 75 -10.82 -7.39 3.32
N LYS A 76 -10.20 -6.82 2.30
CA LYS A 76 -9.03 -7.42 1.65
C LYS A 76 -7.81 -6.73 2.21
N ASP A 77 -6.88 -7.51 2.69
CA ASP A 77 -5.58 -7.04 3.12
C ASP A 77 -4.62 -6.89 1.94
N CYS A 78 -3.63 -6.02 2.07
CA CYS A 78 -2.56 -5.90 1.08
C CYS A 78 -1.60 -7.08 1.14
N ASP A 79 -0.87 -7.33 0.06
CA ASP A 79 0.02 -8.48 -0.11
C ASP A 79 1.25 -8.45 0.80
N GLY A 80 1.65 -7.27 1.26
CA GLY A 80 2.79 -7.16 2.15
C GLY A 80 2.87 -5.85 2.93
N VAL A 81 3.47 -5.93 4.11
CA VAL A 81 3.77 -4.79 4.99
C VAL A 81 5.22 -4.89 5.44
N ALA A 82 5.97 -3.78 5.42
CA ALA A 82 7.32 -3.74 5.97
C ALA A 82 7.57 -2.50 6.82
N PHE A 83 8.38 -2.66 7.85
CA PHE A 83 9.11 -1.53 8.45
C PHE A 83 10.31 -1.22 7.57
N VAL A 84 10.52 0.05 7.30
CA VAL A 84 11.71 0.56 6.61
C VAL A 84 12.52 1.35 7.61
N CYS A 85 13.65 0.81 8.03
CA CYS A 85 14.47 1.33 9.11
C CYS A 85 15.76 1.91 8.54
N SER A 86 15.84 3.24 8.42
CA SER A 86 17.08 3.95 8.09
C SER A 86 17.75 4.48 9.36
N ALA A 87 18.96 4.98 9.24
CA ALA A 87 19.72 5.54 10.37
C ALA A 87 18.99 6.72 11.08
N THR A 88 18.12 7.43 10.38
CA THR A 88 17.45 8.64 10.88
C THR A 88 15.94 8.54 11.00
N ASN A 89 15.30 7.65 10.25
CA ASN A 89 13.85 7.55 10.16
C ASN A 89 13.38 6.11 10.11
N GLU A 90 12.20 5.88 10.65
CA GLU A 90 11.47 4.64 10.53
C GLU A 90 10.14 4.90 9.82
N GLY A 91 9.81 4.05 8.86
CA GLY A 91 8.60 4.13 8.05
C GLY A 91 7.87 2.80 7.98
N LEU A 92 6.64 2.85 7.48
CA LEU A 92 5.83 1.69 7.13
C LEU A 92 5.57 1.71 5.62
N LEU A 93 5.89 0.62 4.97
CA LEU A 93 5.60 0.38 3.56
C LEU A 93 4.50 -0.68 3.45
N PHE A 94 3.44 -0.35 2.72
CA PHE A 94 2.36 -1.27 2.35
C PHE A 94 2.44 -1.53 0.86
N VAL A 95 2.33 -2.79 0.46
CA VAL A 95 2.47 -3.23 -0.93
C VAL A 95 1.25 -4.02 -1.36
N GLU A 96 0.76 -3.70 -2.55
CA GLU A 96 -0.31 -4.45 -3.22
C GLU A 96 0.03 -4.69 -4.68
N LEU A 97 -0.07 -5.96 -5.13
CA LEU A 97 0.17 -6.39 -6.50
C LEU A 97 -1.14 -6.57 -7.27
N LYS A 98 -1.20 -6.04 -8.49
CA LYS A 98 -2.37 -6.15 -9.37
C LYS A 98 -1.97 -6.72 -10.72
N SER A 99 -2.68 -7.76 -11.13
CA SER A 99 -2.42 -8.49 -12.39
C SER A 99 -2.82 -7.73 -13.66
N LYS A 100 -3.46 -6.58 -13.53
CA LYS A 100 -3.94 -5.77 -14.67
C LYS A 100 -3.52 -4.31 -14.51
N TYR A 101 -3.31 -3.64 -15.63
CA TYR A 101 -3.15 -2.20 -15.71
C TYR A 101 -4.52 -1.49 -15.64
N GLY A 102 -4.61 -0.33 -14.99
CA GLY A 102 -5.82 0.49 -15.01
C GLY A 102 -6.16 1.18 -13.70
N THR A 103 -6.97 2.22 -13.79
CA THR A 103 -7.36 3.08 -12.66
C THR A 103 -8.17 2.35 -11.59
N SER A 104 -9.06 1.43 -11.98
CA SER A 104 -9.83 0.61 -11.03
C SER A 104 -8.92 -0.30 -10.19
N GLN A 105 -7.88 -0.86 -10.80
CA GLN A 105 -6.90 -1.71 -10.10
C GLN A 105 -6.12 -0.89 -9.07
N VAL A 106 -5.71 0.33 -9.43
CA VAL A 106 -5.03 1.25 -8.51
C VAL A 106 -5.94 1.63 -7.35
N SER A 107 -7.21 1.93 -7.62
CA SER A 107 -8.19 2.28 -6.57
C SER A 107 -8.43 1.12 -5.60
N ASP A 108 -8.58 -0.10 -6.11
CA ASP A 108 -8.76 -1.31 -5.29
C ASP A 108 -7.52 -1.59 -4.43
N ALA A 109 -6.32 -1.43 -5.00
CA ALA A 109 -5.07 -1.58 -4.26
C ALA A 109 -4.95 -0.56 -3.11
N ILE A 110 -5.21 0.72 -3.40
CA ILE A 110 -5.17 1.78 -2.38
C ILE A 110 -6.17 1.48 -1.26
N LYS A 111 -7.38 0.99 -1.60
CA LYS A 111 -8.38 0.61 -0.61
C LYS A 111 -7.86 -0.49 0.33
N GLN A 112 -7.25 -1.55 -0.20
CA GLN A 112 -6.68 -2.65 0.59
C GLN A 112 -5.58 -2.12 1.53
N MET A 113 -4.65 -1.31 1.01
CA MET A 113 -3.58 -0.71 1.81
C MET A 113 -4.11 0.25 2.88
N CYS A 114 -5.18 1.00 2.62
CA CYS A 114 -5.82 1.84 3.64
C CYS A 114 -6.33 1.02 4.83
N PHE A 115 -6.98 -0.12 4.59
CA PHE A 115 -7.46 -0.98 5.69
C PHE A 115 -6.32 -1.69 6.40
N SER A 116 -5.32 -2.20 5.67
CA SER A 116 -4.11 -2.76 6.28
C SER A 116 -3.37 -1.74 7.14
N PHE A 117 -3.29 -0.47 6.72
CA PHE A 117 -2.72 0.59 7.53
C PHE A 117 -3.52 0.82 8.83
N LEU A 118 -4.86 0.85 8.78
CA LEU A 118 -5.66 1.01 10.00
C LEU A 118 -5.45 -0.14 10.99
N LYS A 119 -5.37 -1.37 10.50
CA LYS A 119 -5.06 -2.55 11.31
C LYS A 119 -3.66 -2.43 11.95
N MET A 120 -2.64 -2.16 11.14
CA MET A 120 -1.27 -1.96 11.63
C MET A 120 -1.18 -0.81 12.64
N HIS A 121 -1.82 0.33 12.36
CA HIS A 121 -1.84 1.46 13.29
C HIS A 121 -2.47 1.08 14.63
N ALA A 122 -3.57 0.32 14.64
CA ALA A 122 -4.20 -0.14 15.87
C ALA A 122 -3.25 -1.02 16.70
N MET A 123 -2.54 -1.96 16.07
CA MET A 123 -1.54 -2.78 16.76
C MET A 123 -0.35 -1.98 17.27
N LEU A 124 0.22 -1.15 16.40
CA LEU A 124 1.39 -0.35 16.74
C LEU A 124 1.10 0.66 17.85
N SER A 125 -0.14 1.10 18.00
CA SER A 125 -0.55 1.99 19.10
C SER A 125 -0.39 1.35 20.48
N LEU A 126 -0.14 0.05 20.54
CA LEU A 126 0.22 -0.66 21.79
C LEU A 126 1.72 -0.60 22.09
N CYS A 127 2.56 -0.21 21.14
CA CYS A 127 4.00 -0.10 21.29
C CYS A 127 4.37 1.33 21.69
N SER A 128 5.12 1.48 22.77
CA SER A 128 5.53 2.80 23.32
C SER A 128 6.41 3.60 22.35
N GLU A 129 7.17 2.92 21.50
CA GLU A 129 8.09 3.50 20.52
C GLU A 129 7.36 4.06 19.28
N TYR A 130 6.12 3.63 19.05
CA TYR A 130 5.36 4.07 17.89
C TYR A 130 4.77 5.47 18.06
N ALA A 131 5.04 6.32 17.10
CA ALA A 131 4.46 7.66 17.02
C ALA A 131 4.00 7.96 15.59
N LEU A 132 2.69 7.94 15.34
CA LEU A 132 2.10 8.15 14.01
C LEU A 132 2.62 9.41 13.31
N ASN A 133 2.81 10.51 14.04
CA ASN A 133 3.29 11.78 13.48
C ASN A 133 4.75 11.73 13.01
N LYS A 134 5.56 10.82 13.56
CA LYS A 134 6.98 10.63 13.20
C LYS A 134 7.20 9.51 12.17
N THR A 135 6.28 8.55 12.06
CA THR A 135 6.41 7.41 11.16
C THR A 135 6.01 7.80 9.74
N GLU A 136 6.88 7.64 8.77
CA GLU A 136 6.55 7.83 7.36
C GLU A 136 5.66 6.66 6.88
N ILE A 137 4.61 6.96 6.09
CA ILE A 137 3.71 5.95 5.55
C ILE A 137 3.78 5.98 4.03
N THR A 138 4.14 4.86 3.45
CA THR A 138 4.27 4.68 2.00
C THR A 138 3.36 3.55 1.52
N PHE A 139 2.58 3.82 0.48
CA PHE A 139 1.80 2.83 -0.26
C PHE A 139 2.46 2.58 -1.61
N CYS A 140 2.70 1.33 -1.97
CA CYS A 140 3.24 0.94 -3.27
C CYS A 140 2.25 0.02 -3.98
N VAL A 141 1.65 0.52 -5.05
CA VAL A 141 0.82 -0.26 -5.97
C VAL A 141 1.72 -0.76 -7.08
N ALA A 142 1.85 -2.08 -7.22
CA ALA A 142 2.54 -2.70 -8.34
C ALA A 142 1.53 -3.27 -9.33
N THR A 143 1.60 -2.90 -10.61
CA THR A 143 0.70 -3.38 -11.65
C THR A 143 1.47 -3.89 -12.86
N LYS A 144 0.80 -4.64 -13.74
CA LYS A 144 1.28 -4.81 -15.11
C LYS A 144 1.40 -3.45 -15.78
N CYS A 145 2.29 -3.30 -16.76
CA CYS A 145 2.20 -2.17 -17.68
C CYS A 145 1.04 -2.38 -18.68
N ALA A 146 0.65 -1.33 -19.40
CA ALA A 146 -0.35 -1.44 -20.45
C ALA A 146 0.07 -2.48 -21.50
N ALA A 147 -0.86 -3.36 -21.87
CA ALA A 147 -0.58 -4.39 -22.88
C ALA A 147 -0.50 -3.81 -24.30
N ASN A 148 -1.15 -2.68 -24.52
CA ASN A 148 -1.19 -1.96 -25.80
C ASN A 148 -1.63 -0.51 -25.61
N GLU A 149 -1.50 0.31 -26.67
CA GLU A 149 -1.91 1.72 -26.66
C GLU A 149 -3.39 1.94 -26.32
N SER A 150 -4.27 0.98 -26.65
CA SER A 150 -5.70 1.10 -26.34
C SER A 150 -5.97 1.00 -24.83
N GLU A 151 -5.19 0.20 -24.07
CA GLU A 151 -5.31 0.16 -22.62
C GLU A 151 -4.85 1.46 -21.98
N ASP A 152 -3.73 2.01 -22.45
CA ASP A 152 -3.22 3.28 -21.98
C ASP A 152 -4.18 4.43 -22.30
N ALA A 153 -4.71 4.48 -23.53
CA ALA A 153 -5.70 5.47 -23.95
C ALA A 153 -6.95 5.47 -23.07
N LYS A 154 -7.45 4.31 -22.65
CA LYS A 154 -8.59 4.21 -21.71
C LYS A 154 -8.28 4.81 -20.33
N VAL A 155 -7.07 4.63 -19.85
CA VAL A 155 -6.63 5.24 -18.58
C VAL A 155 -6.57 6.76 -18.73
N VAL A 156 -5.98 7.25 -19.79
CA VAL A 156 -5.88 8.70 -20.10
C VAL A 156 -7.26 9.32 -20.25
N GLU A 157 -8.17 8.68 -20.99
CA GLU A 157 -9.55 9.13 -21.16
C GLU A 157 -10.29 9.20 -19.82
N PHE A 158 -10.24 8.15 -19.01
CA PHE A 158 -10.87 8.11 -17.68
C PHE A 158 -10.34 9.25 -16.78
N ILE A 159 -9.04 9.46 -16.74
CA ILE A 159 -8.41 10.53 -15.95
C ILE A 159 -8.89 11.90 -16.48
N GLY A 160 -8.94 12.09 -17.78
CA GLY A 160 -9.42 13.32 -18.42
C GLY A 160 -10.86 13.62 -18.01
N GLN A 161 -11.77 12.66 -18.16
CA GLN A 161 -13.17 12.80 -17.77
C GLN A 161 -13.32 13.09 -16.27
N THR A 162 -12.62 12.36 -15.41
CA THR A 162 -12.64 12.54 -13.96
C THR A 162 -12.16 13.93 -13.55
N THR A 163 -11.14 14.47 -14.24
CA THR A 163 -10.57 15.79 -13.95
C THR A 163 -11.52 16.94 -14.32
N LEU A 164 -12.41 16.74 -15.27
CA LEU A 164 -13.42 17.73 -15.69
C LEU A 164 -14.58 17.84 -14.72
N LEU A 165 -14.86 16.82 -13.93
CA LEU A 165 -15.93 16.81 -12.93
C LEU A 165 -15.44 17.51 -11.65
N GLU A 166 -16.06 18.65 -11.28
CA GLU A 166 -15.60 19.43 -10.10
C GLU A 166 -15.52 18.59 -8.82
N GLU A 167 -16.49 17.69 -8.58
CA GLU A 167 -16.50 16.82 -7.39
C GLU A 167 -15.39 15.77 -7.39
N GLN A 168 -14.86 15.40 -8.55
CA GLN A 168 -13.82 14.38 -8.74
C GLN A 168 -12.47 14.93 -9.19
N LYS A 169 -12.38 16.21 -9.42
CA LYS A 169 -11.20 16.90 -9.97
C LYS A 169 -9.91 16.60 -9.17
N ALA A 170 -10.02 16.58 -7.85
CA ALA A 170 -8.88 16.26 -6.99
C ALA A 170 -8.43 14.80 -7.16
N TYR A 171 -9.37 13.88 -7.31
CA TYR A 171 -9.09 12.48 -7.59
C TYR A 171 -8.48 12.29 -8.98
N GLY A 172 -9.02 12.95 -10.00
CA GLY A 172 -8.47 12.92 -11.36
C GLY A 172 -7.01 13.40 -11.39
N LYS A 173 -6.69 14.50 -10.68
CA LYS A 173 -5.30 15.00 -10.56
C LYS A 173 -4.39 14.03 -9.83
N PHE A 174 -4.87 13.38 -8.77
CA PHE A 174 -4.13 12.34 -8.06
C PHE A 174 -3.78 11.17 -8.99
N LEU A 175 -4.76 10.65 -9.74
CA LEU A 175 -4.51 9.60 -10.74
C LEU A 175 -3.54 10.06 -11.83
N GLN A 176 -3.71 11.28 -12.34
CA GLN A 176 -2.81 11.86 -13.32
C GLN A 176 -1.36 11.87 -12.83
N ASN A 177 -1.11 12.28 -11.57
CA ASN A 177 0.22 12.24 -10.98
C ASN A 177 0.76 10.82 -10.88
N LEU A 178 -0.04 9.87 -10.40
CA LEU A 178 0.38 8.47 -10.29
C LEU A 178 0.78 7.87 -11.65
N PHE A 179 -0.05 8.03 -12.68
CA PHE A 179 0.21 7.44 -13.99
C PHE A 179 1.29 8.17 -14.79
N SER A 180 1.51 9.48 -14.57
CA SER A 180 2.53 10.25 -15.30
C SER A 180 3.88 10.35 -14.60
N LYS A 181 3.90 10.43 -13.25
CA LYS A 181 5.11 10.63 -12.45
C LYS A 181 5.51 9.39 -11.64
N GLY A 182 4.60 8.41 -11.51
CA GLY A 182 4.79 7.24 -10.68
C GLY A 182 4.52 7.47 -9.18
N TYR A 183 4.20 8.69 -8.73
CA TYR A 183 3.92 8.95 -7.32
C TYR A 183 3.07 10.21 -7.08
N ASP A 184 2.43 10.25 -5.91
CA ASP A 184 1.81 11.46 -5.33
C ASP A 184 1.82 11.41 -3.80
N ASN A 185 1.66 12.58 -3.17
CA ASN A 185 1.53 12.72 -1.73
C ASN A 185 0.12 13.23 -1.39
N VAL A 186 -0.60 12.48 -0.59
CA VAL A 186 -2.01 12.74 -0.31
C VAL A 186 -2.33 12.53 1.17
N SER A 187 -3.31 13.26 1.73
CA SER A 187 -3.78 12.96 3.08
C SER A 187 -4.64 11.69 3.09
N PHE A 188 -4.59 10.95 4.20
CA PHE A 188 -5.40 9.74 4.35
C PHE A 188 -6.91 10.03 4.18
N ASN A 189 -7.38 11.17 4.64
CA ASN A 189 -8.76 11.62 4.44
C ASN A 189 -9.12 11.80 2.95
N ASN A 190 -8.19 12.30 2.15
CA ASN A 190 -8.43 12.44 0.71
C ASN A 190 -8.49 11.08 0.02
N LEU A 191 -7.62 10.11 0.38
CA LEU A 191 -7.74 8.75 -0.13
C LEU A 191 -9.12 8.17 0.15
N PHE A 192 -9.63 8.33 1.37
CA PHE A 192 -10.97 7.87 1.72
C PHE A 192 -12.07 8.56 0.91
N LYS A 193 -11.98 9.87 0.70
CA LYS A 193 -12.91 10.60 -0.17
C LYS A 193 -12.89 10.07 -1.61
N TYR A 194 -11.69 9.84 -2.17
CA TYR A 194 -11.52 9.30 -3.53
C TYR A 194 -12.11 7.89 -3.67
N LEU A 195 -12.09 7.11 -2.59
CA LEU A 195 -12.62 5.76 -2.55
C LEU A 195 -14.10 5.69 -2.08
N TYR A 196 -14.73 6.84 -1.85
CA TYR A 196 -16.10 6.96 -1.30
C TYR A 196 -16.27 6.22 0.03
N ILE A 197 -15.22 6.21 0.86
CA ILE A 197 -15.21 5.62 2.20
C ILE A 197 -15.46 6.73 3.22
N ASN A 198 -16.45 6.53 4.08
CA ASN A 198 -16.74 7.45 5.17
C ASN A 198 -16.62 6.74 6.52
N LEU A 199 -15.53 6.95 7.21
CA LEU A 199 -15.27 6.42 8.55
C LEU A 199 -15.01 7.57 9.53
N PRO A 200 -15.54 7.48 10.76
CA PRO A 200 -15.34 8.49 11.81
C PRO A 200 -13.95 8.35 12.46
N LEU A 201 -12.89 8.57 11.67
CA LEU A 201 -11.52 8.43 12.12
C LEU A 201 -11.07 9.65 12.94
N HIS A 202 -10.12 9.43 13.84
CA HIS A 202 -9.43 10.50 14.57
C HIS A 202 -8.67 11.41 13.61
N ASP A 203 -8.61 12.72 13.93
CA ASP A 203 -8.01 13.73 13.03
C ASP A 203 -6.51 13.49 12.77
N ALA A 204 -5.78 12.93 13.73
CA ALA A 204 -4.38 12.57 13.52
C ALA A 204 -4.22 11.56 12.36
N ILE A 205 -5.14 10.61 12.22
CA ILE A 205 -5.16 9.64 11.11
C ILE A 205 -5.59 10.32 9.82
N LYS A 206 -6.69 11.09 9.86
CA LYS A 206 -7.21 11.81 8.68
C LYS A 206 -6.16 12.73 8.04
N ASN A 207 -5.38 13.42 8.87
CA ASN A 207 -4.38 14.40 8.42
C ASN A 207 -3.03 13.76 8.08
N LYS A 208 -2.85 12.46 8.36
CA LYS A 208 -1.61 11.76 8.02
C LYS A 208 -1.36 11.82 6.52
N LYS A 209 -0.16 12.28 6.14
CA LYS A 209 0.30 12.25 4.75
C LYS A 209 0.76 10.85 4.40
N ILE A 210 0.31 10.38 3.25
CA ILE A 210 0.66 9.09 2.66
C ILE A 210 1.40 9.39 1.36
N LYS A 211 2.55 8.79 1.18
CA LYS A 211 3.28 8.76 -0.09
C LYS A 211 2.76 7.55 -0.87
N VAL A 212 2.16 7.77 -2.02
CA VAL A 212 1.61 6.70 -2.88
C VAL A 212 2.47 6.57 -4.11
N HIS A 213 2.95 5.36 -4.39
CA HIS A 213 3.72 5.02 -5.59
C HIS A 213 2.93 4.06 -6.47
N LEU A 214 3.03 4.26 -7.78
CA LEU A 214 2.59 3.32 -8.80
C LEU A 214 3.83 2.81 -9.55
N VAL A 215 4.02 1.50 -9.51
CA VAL A 215 5.11 0.80 -10.17
C VAL A 215 4.52 -0.15 -11.20
N THR A 216 5.06 -0.15 -12.41
CA THR A 216 4.61 -1.07 -13.46
C THR A 216 5.70 -2.07 -13.80
N SER A 217 5.31 -3.27 -14.28
CA SER A 217 6.26 -4.20 -14.89
C SER A 217 6.92 -3.56 -16.11
N SER A 218 8.13 -4.00 -16.47
CA SER A 218 8.85 -3.45 -17.62
C SER A 218 8.19 -3.80 -18.95
N THR A 219 7.62 -5.00 -19.04
CA THR A 219 6.84 -5.45 -20.21
C THR A 219 5.51 -6.08 -19.77
N PRO A 220 4.50 -6.19 -20.68
CA PRO A 220 3.23 -6.85 -20.36
C PRO A 220 3.37 -8.34 -19.99
N ASN A 221 4.46 -8.99 -20.40
CA ASN A 221 4.72 -10.40 -20.14
C ASN A 221 5.50 -10.65 -18.84
N ASP A 222 6.14 -9.62 -18.26
CA ASP A 222 6.89 -9.79 -17.03
C ASP A 222 5.98 -10.14 -15.87
N THR A 223 6.40 -11.09 -15.06
CA THR A 223 5.71 -11.46 -13.82
C THR A 223 6.23 -10.70 -12.61
N LYS A 224 7.21 -9.82 -12.81
CA LYS A 224 7.90 -9.08 -11.76
C LYS A 224 7.92 -7.58 -12.03
N ALA A 225 7.93 -6.81 -10.94
CA ALA A 225 8.20 -5.38 -10.95
C ALA A 225 9.31 -5.05 -9.94
N VAL A 226 9.88 -3.85 -10.04
CA VAL A 226 10.93 -3.37 -9.12
C VAL A 226 10.55 -1.99 -8.62
N PHE A 227 10.53 -1.83 -7.32
CA PHE A 227 10.34 -0.55 -6.64
C PHE A 227 11.64 -0.12 -5.98
N ASN A 228 12.16 1.02 -6.36
CA ASN A 228 13.30 1.66 -5.67
C ASN A 228 12.71 2.66 -4.66
N TYR A 229 12.80 2.29 -3.38
CA TYR A 229 12.27 3.08 -2.25
C TYR A 229 13.12 4.30 -1.98
#